data_fcf9005ebb09ed68bd0f58d8a57192d2
#
_entry.id   fcf9005ebb09ed68bd0f58d8a57192d2
#
_cell.length_a   1.000
_cell.length_b   1.000
_cell.length_c   1.000
_cell.angle_alpha   90.00
_cell.angle_beta   90.00
_cell.angle_gamma   90.00
#
_symmetry.space_group_name_H-M   'P 1'
#
loop_
_entity.id
_entity.type
_entity.pdbx_description
1 polymer ?
#
loop_
_entity_poly.entity_id
_entity_poly.type
_entity_poly.pdbx_seq_one_letter_code
_entity_poly.pdbx_strand_id
1 'polypeptide(L)'
;LIRQPEDKIPMGISIGMSNNKNITNLKEAIVDIKKSFLSFEKAKVKNSYYEINISCPNLINANADFYKPVNFDQLLQSIKRLKCKKPIFIKMPISITDKEFISLLNVINKYKFIKGVIIGNLLKDRESSLLDKQEVKKFSVGSFSGKPCEPRSNELIKLTYKKYGNKLIIIGCGGVFNGQDAYKKIKLGASLAQLITGMIYQGPQLISQINMELEELLEKDGYKNIRDAVGKNNI
;
A
#
# COMPACT_ATOMS: atom_id res chain seq x y z
N LEU A 1 -17.93 2.14 -18.02
CA LEU A 1 -17.43 0.88 -18.62
C LEU A 1 -15.91 0.88 -18.52
N ILE A 2 -15.39 0.12 -17.56
CA ILE A 2 -13.95 -0.11 -17.45
C ILE A 2 -13.56 -1.01 -18.63
N ARG A 3 -12.82 -0.48 -19.62
CA ARG A 3 -12.17 -1.33 -20.63
C ARG A 3 -11.25 -2.30 -19.88
N GLN A 4 -11.49 -3.61 -20.02
CA GLN A 4 -10.55 -4.60 -19.51
C GLN A 4 -9.28 -4.51 -20.36
N PRO A 5 -8.08 -4.36 -19.76
CA PRO A 5 -6.86 -4.43 -20.52
C PRO A 5 -6.76 -5.82 -21.15
N GLU A 6 -6.25 -5.88 -22.37
CA GLU A 6 -5.89 -7.14 -23.02
C GLU A 6 -5.00 -7.95 -22.09
N ASP A 7 -5.20 -9.25 -22.05
CA ASP A 7 -4.82 -10.25 -21.02
C ASP A 7 -3.33 -10.28 -20.53
N LYS A 8 -2.53 -9.25 -20.77
CA LYS A 8 -1.07 -9.28 -20.52
C LYS A 8 -0.61 -8.55 -19.26
N ILE A 9 -1.41 -7.63 -18.71
CA ILE A 9 -1.00 -6.82 -17.54
C ILE A 9 -1.84 -7.24 -16.32
N PRO A 10 -1.20 -7.72 -15.24
CA PRO A 10 -1.91 -8.04 -13.99
C PRO A 10 -2.59 -6.79 -13.42
N MET A 11 -3.91 -6.84 -13.24
CA MET A 11 -4.69 -5.75 -12.67
C MET A 11 -5.11 -6.09 -11.24
N GLY A 12 -4.93 -5.17 -10.30
CA GLY A 12 -5.46 -5.24 -8.94
C GLY A 12 -6.69 -4.38 -8.76
N ILE A 13 -7.56 -4.76 -7.83
CA ILE A 13 -8.71 -3.95 -7.39
C ILE A 13 -8.48 -3.50 -5.97
N SER A 14 -8.45 -2.18 -5.75
CA SER A 14 -8.36 -1.59 -4.41
C SER A 14 -9.76 -1.38 -3.84
N ILE A 15 -10.01 -1.97 -2.67
CA ILE A 15 -11.28 -1.89 -1.96
C ILE A 15 -11.03 -1.20 -0.62
N GLY A 16 -11.70 -0.09 -0.39
CA GLY A 16 -11.73 0.62 0.87
C GLY A 16 -13.16 0.83 1.35
N MET A 17 -13.32 1.36 2.54
CA MET A 17 -14.61 1.84 3.03
C MET A 17 -15.06 3.03 2.17
N SER A 18 -16.33 3.05 1.78
CA SER A 18 -16.93 4.18 1.08
C SER A 18 -16.93 5.43 1.97
N ASN A 19 -16.57 6.57 1.40
CA ASN A 19 -16.63 7.87 2.10
C ASN A 19 -18.07 8.39 2.10
N ASN A 20 -18.93 7.78 2.91
CA ASN A 20 -20.35 8.01 2.95
C ASN A 20 -20.83 8.33 4.37
N LYS A 21 -21.66 9.35 4.53
CA LYS A 21 -22.24 9.77 5.83
C LYS A 21 -23.08 8.68 6.50
N ASN A 22 -23.62 7.74 5.75
CA ASN A 22 -24.43 6.63 6.26
C ASN A 22 -23.61 5.50 6.89
N ILE A 23 -22.28 5.51 6.73
CA ILE A 23 -21.39 4.54 7.41
C ILE A 23 -20.92 5.18 8.71
N THR A 24 -21.60 4.85 9.80
CA THR A 24 -21.42 5.51 11.09
C THR A 24 -20.66 4.67 12.12
N ASN A 25 -20.47 3.38 11.85
CA ASN A 25 -19.85 2.45 12.79
C ASN A 25 -19.07 1.34 12.07
N LEU A 26 -18.30 0.58 12.86
CA LEU A 26 -17.45 -0.51 12.39
C LEU A 26 -18.22 -1.60 11.61
N LYS A 27 -19.41 -1.97 12.09
CA LYS A 27 -20.22 -3.04 11.47
C LYS A 27 -20.65 -2.64 10.05
N GLU A 28 -21.11 -1.41 9.88
CA GLU A 28 -21.49 -0.85 8.58
C GLU A 28 -20.31 -0.76 7.62
N ALA A 29 -19.13 -0.32 8.11
CA ALA A 29 -17.91 -0.27 7.33
C ALA A 29 -17.46 -1.66 6.85
N ILE A 30 -17.54 -2.68 7.70
CA ILE A 30 -17.23 -4.05 7.33
C ILE A 30 -18.22 -4.58 6.29
N VAL A 31 -19.51 -4.26 6.44
CA VAL A 31 -20.56 -4.65 5.48
C VAL A 31 -20.31 -3.99 4.12
N ASP A 32 -19.96 -2.71 4.10
CA ASP A 32 -19.66 -1.95 2.89
C ASP A 32 -18.47 -2.54 2.12
N ILE A 33 -17.35 -2.77 2.80
CA ILE A 33 -16.17 -3.43 2.20
C ILE A 33 -16.52 -4.81 1.64
N LYS A 34 -17.29 -5.62 2.38
CA LYS A 34 -17.74 -6.94 1.91
C LYS A 34 -18.62 -6.86 0.67
N LYS A 35 -19.54 -5.90 0.61
CA LYS A 35 -20.39 -5.69 -0.57
C LYS A 35 -19.55 -5.39 -1.81
N SER A 36 -18.49 -4.58 -1.67
CA SER A 36 -17.56 -4.30 -2.76
C SER A 36 -16.89 -5.57 -3.27
N PHE A 37 -16.34 -6.42 -2.39
CA PHE A 37 -15.79 -7.72 -2.80
C PHE A 37 -16.80 -8.58 -3.54
N LEU A 38 -18.00 -8.75 -2.99
CA LEU A 38 -19.03 -9.57 -3.60
C LEU A 38 -19.48 -9.03 -4.96
N SER A 39 -19.54 -7.72 -5.12
CA SER A 39 -19.89 -7.08 -6.40
C SER A 39 -18.85 -7.39 -7.49
N PHE A 40 -17.56 -7.29 -7.18
CA PHE A 40 -16.49 -7.61 -8.13
C PHE A 40 -16.44 -9.11 -8.46
N GLU A 41 -16.60 -9.99 -7.47
CA GLU A 41 -16.66 -11.45 -7.72
C GLU A 41 -17.87 -11.83 -8.57
N LYS A 42 -19.05 -11.23 -8.31
CA LYS A 42 -20.27 -11.42 -9.11
C LYS A 42 -20.13 -10.91 -10.54
N ALA A 43 -19.47 -9.76 -10.72
CA ALA A 43 -19.23 -9.17 -12.04
C ALA A 43 -18.18 -9.93 -12.86
N LYS A 44 -17.51 -10.94 -12.26
CA LYS A 44 -16.45 -11.76 -12.89
C LYS A 44 -15.34 -10.92 -13.52
N VAL A 45 -14.98 -9.81 -12.85
CA VAL A 45 -13.87 -8.94 -13.30
C VAL A 45 -12.58 -9.74 -13.33
N LYS A 46 -11.83 -9.63 -14.43
CA LYS A 46 -10.52 -10.28 -14.59
C LYS A 46 -9.44 -9.52 -13.82
N ASN A 47 -9.45 -9.56 -12.49
CA ASN A 47 -8.37 -9.01 -11.67
C ASN A 47 -7.48 -10.12 -11.12
N SER A 48 -6.19 -9.82 -10.98
CA SER A 48 -5.18 -10.75 -10.48
C SER A 48 -5.12 -10.80 -8.96
N TYR A 49 -5.47 -9.71 -8.27
CA TYR A 49 -5.43 -9.60 -6.81
C TYR A 49 -6.41 -8.53 -6.31
N TYR A 50 -6.59 -8.49 -4.99
CA TYR A 50 -7.29 -7.42 -4.29
C TYR A 50 -6.34 -6.69 -3.35
N GLU A 51 -6.54 -5.39 -3.20
CA GLU A 51 -5.99 -4.56 -2.15
C GLU A 51 -7.12 -4.18 -1.19
N ILE A 52 -6.93 -4.37 0.11
CA ILE A 52 -7.79 -3.77 1.13
C ILE A 52 -7.10 -2.51 1.64
N ASN A 53 -7.71 -1.36 1.35
CA ASN A 53 -7.20 -0.07 1.77
C ASN A 53 -7.82 0.33 3.12
N ILE A 54 -7.08 0.08 4.21
CA ILE A 54 -7.47 0.49 5.57
C ILE A 54 -6.94 1.87 5.95
N SER A 55 -6.16 2.50 5.08
CA SER A 55 -5.29 3.62 5.41
C SER A 55 -5.74 4.96 4.83
N CYS A 56 -6.98 5.07 4.29
CA CYS A 56 -7.49 6.32 3.76
C CYS A 56 -7.68 7.34 4.91
N PRO A 57 -6.91 8.46 4.94
CA PRO A 57 -7.00 9.43 6.02
C PRO A 57 -8.15 10.43 5.86
N ASN A 58 -8.79 10.44 4.69
CA ASN A 58 -9.76 11.47 4.27
C ASN A 58 -11.22 11.00 4.41
N LEU A 59 -11.49 10.12 5.37
CA LEU A 59 -12.85 9.63 5.62
C LEU A 59 -13.65 10.64 6.46
N ILE A 60 -14.89 10.91 6.07
CA ILE A 60 -15.82 11.79 6.78
C ILE A 60 -16.13 11.24 8.18
N ASN A 61 -16.28 9.92 8.30
CA ASN A 61 -16.55 9.21 9.54
C ASN A 61 -15.38 8.31 9.91
N ALA A 62 -14.56 8.73 10.88
CA ALA A 62 -13.45 7.93 11.42
C ALA A 62 -13.91 6.83 12.41
N ASN A 63 -15.22 6.60 12.59
CA ASN A 63 -15.76 5.70 13.61
C ASN A 63 -15.43 4.21 13.37
N ALA A 64 -15.07 3.85 12.12
CA ALA A 64 -14.57 2.52 11.79
C ALA A 64 -13.03 2.49 11.84
N ASP A 65 -12.47 2.82 12.99
CA ASP A 65 -11.03 2.91 13.19
C ASP A 65 -10.34 1.54 13.03
N PHE A 66 -9.97 1.23 11.79
CA PHE A 66 -9.21 0.01 11.46
C PHE A 66 -7.75 0.05 11.92
N TYR A 67 -7.27 1.16 12.49
CA TYR A 67 -5.94 1.21 13.13
C TYR A 67 -5.95 0.50 14.50
N LYS A 68 -7.14 0.29 15.10
CA LYS A 68 -7.27 -0.56 16.28
C LYS A 68 -7.17 -2.04 15.89
N PRO A 69 -6.22 -2.81 16.44
CA PRO A 69 -6.03 -4.22 16.09
C PRO A 69 -7.29 -5.08 16.21
N VAL A 70 -8.16 -4.80 17.20
CA VAL A 70 -9.42 -5.54 17.39
C VAL A 70 -10.39 -5.30 16.23
N ASN A 71 -10.55 -4.05 15.80
CA ASN A 71 -11.43 -3.69 14.69
C ASN A 71 -10.91 -4.27 13.37
N PHE A 72 -9.59 -4.21 13.17
CA PHE A 72 -8.95 -4.76 12.00
C PHE A 72 -9.05 -6.28 11.94
N ASP A 73 -8.90 -6.97 13.08
CA ASP A 73 -9.10 -8.41 13.18
C ASP A 73 -10.54 -8.81 12.79
N GLN A 74 -11.56 -8.07 13.25
CA GLN A 74 -12.96 -8.29 12.86
C GLN A 74 -13.17 -8.14 11.35
N LEU A 75 -12.56 -7.14 10.72
CA LEU A 75 -12.59 -6.98 9.27
C LEU A 75 -12.00 -8.23 8.60
N LEU A 76 -10.77 -8.63 8.97
CA LEU A 76 -10.10 -9.77 8.34
C LEU A 76 -10.83 -11.10 8.56
N GLN A 77 -11.42 -11.32 9.73
CA GLN A 77 -12.31 -12.47 9.97
C GLN A 77 -13.51 -12.46 9.03
N SER A 78 -14.08 -11.29 8.80
CA SER A 78 -15.24 -11.13 7.92
C SER A 78 -14.88 -11.39 6.45
N ILE A 79 -13.72 -10.91 6.00
CA ILE A 79 -13.20 -11.17 4.65
C ILE A 79 -12.83 -12.65 4.45
N LYS A 80 -12.22 -13.29 5.47
CA LYS A 80 -11.92 -14.73 5.43
C LYS A 80 -13.14 -15.58 5.09
N ARG A 81 -14.32 -15.20 5.58
CA ARG A 81 -15.58 -15.92 5.32
C ARG A 81 -16.05 -15.85 3.87
N LEU A 82 -15.56 -14.88 3.08
CA LEU A 82 -15.88 -14.77 1.65
C LEU A 82 -15.17 -15.83 0.81
N LYS A 83 -14.14 -16.50 1.36
CA LYS A 83 -13.37 -17.57 0.68
C LYS A 83 -12.83 -17.13 -0.68
N CYS A 84 -12.44 -15.84 -0.82
CA CYS A 84 -11.83 -15.32 -2.04
C CYS A 84 -10.58 -16.12 -2.39
N LYS A 85 -10.46 -16.56 -3.65
CA LYS A 85 -9.32 -17.36 -4.15
C LYS A 85 -8.14 -16.50 -4.61
N LYS A 86 -8.39 -15.23 -4.93
CA LYS A 86 -7.35 -14.30 -5.40
C LYS A 86 -6.50 -13.81 -4.24
N PRO A 87 -5.19 -13.54 -4.46
CA PRO A 87 -4.32 -12.94 -3.45
C PRO A 87 -4.89 -11.63 -2.91
N ILE A 88 -4.76 -11.40 -1.61
CA ILE A 88 -5.18 -10.16 -0.96
C ILE A 88 -3.97 -9.49 -0.31
N PHE A 89 -3.82 -8.19 -0.56
CA PHE A 89 -2.82 -7.33 0.04
C PHE A 89 -3.49 -6.28 0.92
N ILE A 90 -2.80 -5.82 1.96
CA ILE A 90 -3.29 -4.75 2.84
C ILE A 90 -2.49 -3.49 2.60
N LYS A 91 -3.17 -2.39 2.26
CA LYS A 91 -2.51 -1.08 2.17
C LYS A 91 -2.47 -0.44 3.55
N MET A 92 -1.23 -0.22 4.01
CA MET A 92 -0.91 0.17 5.38
C MET A 92 -0.76 1.69 5.51
N PRO A 93 -1.17 2.27 6.65
CA PRO A 93 -0.87 3.65 6.98
C PRO A 93 0.62 3.85 7.27
N ILE A 94 1.14 5.08 7.03
CA ILE A 94 2.51 5.46 7.43
C ILE A 94 2.54 6.46 8.58
N SER A 95 1.46 7.20 8.82
CA SER A 95 1.37 8.23 9.88
C SER A 95 0.86 7.65 11.19
N ILE A 96 1.49 6.57 11.64
CA ILE A 96 1.28 5.91 12.93
C ILE A 96 2.62 5.53 13.55
N THR A 97 2.65 5.25 14.85
CA THR A 97 3.86 4.82 15.54
C THR A 97 4.29 3.41 15.10
N ASP A 98 5.57 3.06 15.30
CA ASP A 98 6.09 1.71 15.03
C ASP A 98 5.32 0.65 15.82
N LYS A 99 4.97 0.94 17.07
CA LYS A 99 4.21 0.03 17.93
C LYS A 99 2.82 -0.28 17.35
N GLU A 100 2.10 0.74 16.91
CA GLU A 100 0.79 0.58 16.25
C GLU A 100 0.94 -0.18 14.94
N PHE A 101 1.93 0.19 14.11
CA PHE A 101 2.18 -0.48 12.83
C PHE A 101 2.50 -1.97 13.02
N ILE A 102 3.37 -2.31 13.98
CA ILE A 102 3.68 -3.70 14.32
C ILE A 102 2.44 -4.44 14.82
N SER A 103 1.57 -3.80 15.60
CA SER A 103 0.36 -4.43 16.09
C SER A 103 -0.59 -4.84 14.95
N LEU A 104 -0.70 -4.02 13.91
CA LEU A 104 -1.45 -4.36 12.69
C LEU A 104 -0.78 -5.50 11.90
N LEU A 105 0.55 -5.50 11.77
CA LEU A 105 1.28 -6.60 11.14
C LEU A 105 1.07 -7.93 11.90
N ASN A 106 1.03 -7.89 13.22
CA ASN A 106 0.75 -9.08 14.05
C ASN A 106 -0.65 -9.63 13.77
N VAL A 107 -1.65 -8.77 13.54
CA VAL A 107 -3.00 -9.19 13.12
C VAL A 107 -2.93 -9.84 11.73
N ILE A 108 -2.30 -9.20 10.74
CA ILE A 108 -2.15 -9.73 9.38
C ILE A 108 -1.54 -11.13 9.40
N ASN A 109 -0.48 -11.32 10.19
CA ASN A 109 0.26 -12.60 10.26
C ASN A 109 -0.59 -13.79 10.75
N LYS A 110 -1.75 -13.56 11.37
CA LYS A 110 -2.70 -14.62 11.74
C LYS A 110 -3.44 -15.21 10.53
N TYR A 111 -3.45 -14.50 9.39
CA TYR A 111 -4.30 -14.81 8.24
C TYR A 111 -3.49 -15.23 7.01
N LYS A 112 -3.36 -16.53 6.77
CA LYS A 112 -2.61 -17.11 5.63
C LYS A 112 -3.13 -16.70 4.24
N PHE A 113 -4.38 -16.21 4.15
CA PHE A 113 -4.96 -15.74 2.89
C PHE A 113 -4.46 -14.35 2.50
N ILE A 114 -3.94 -13.56 3.44
CA ILE A 114 -3.24 -12.32 3.13
C ILE A 114 -1.84 -12.66 2.64
N LYS A 115 -1.49 -12.19 1.45
CA LYS A 115 -0.21 -12.50 0.79
C LYS A 115 0.86 -11.44 1.01
N GLY A 116 0.46 -10.24 1.37
CA GLY A 116 1.43 -9.17 1.60
C GLY A 116 0.81 -7.86 2.02
N VAL A 117 1.66 -6.85 2.07
CA VAL A 117 1.32 -5.49 2.48
C VAL A 117 1.85 -4.48 1.46
N ILE A 118 1.12 -3.37 1.31
CA ILE A 118 1.55 -2.22 0.52
C ILE A 118 1.90 -1.11 1.51
N ILE A 119 3.14 -0.68 1.53
CA ILE A 119 3.66 0.34 2.44
C ILE A 119 4.13 1.51 1.59
N GLY A 120 3.42 2.61 1.49
CA GLY A 120 2.40 3.09 2.41
C GLY A 120 1.33 3.94 1.73
N ASN A 121 0.72 4.82 2.52
CA ASN A 121 -0.27 5.77 2.08
C ASN A 121 0.24 7.22 2.28
N LEU A 122 -0.61 8.14 2.68
CA LEU A 122 -0.32 9.57 2.80
C LEU A 122 0.34 9.93 4.13
N LEU A 123 1.19 10.97 4.11
CA LEU A 123 1.73 11.60 5.30
C LEU A 123 0.71 12.61 5.85
N LYS A 124 0.40 12.52 7.15
CA LYS A 124 -0.53 13.45 7.83
C LYS A 124 0.19 14.62 8.51
N ASP A 125 1.47 14.46 8.81
CA ASP A 125 2.27 15.46 9.50
C ASP A 125 2.44 16.72 8.64
N ARG A 126 1.79 17.81 9.05
CA ARG A 126 1.83 19.12 8.38
C ARG A 126 3.05 19.95 8.76
N GLU A 127 3.73 19.58 9.83
CA GLU A 127 4.94 20.26 10.32
C GLU A 127 6.23 19.61 9.81
N SER A 128 6.12 18.58 8.97
CA SER A 128 7.28 17.91 8.37
C SER A 128 8.20 18.91 7.68
N SER A 129 9.51 18.82 7.97
CA SER A 129 10.55 19.63 7.32
C SER A 129 10.68 19.39 5.82
N LEU A 130 10.05 18.35 5.30
CA LEU A 130 10.03 18.01 3.88
C LEU A 130 8.94 18.77 3.10
N LEU A 131 8.14 19.59 3.78
CA LEU A 131 7.04 20.34 3.21
C LEU A 131 7.38 21.85 3.18
N ASP A 132 6.98 22.51 2.10
CA ASP A 132 6.95 23.97 2.05
C ASP A 132 5.80 24.48 2.93
N LYS A 133 6.16 25.13 4.04
CA LYS A 133 5.19 25.64 5.03
C LYS A 133 4.26 26.71 4.48
N GLN A 134 4.72 27.50 3.49
CA GLN A 134 3.88 28.53 2.87
C GLN A 134 2.81 27.88 1.98
N GLU A 135 3.20 26.85 1.22
CA GLU A 135 2.24 26.09 0.41
C GLU A 135 1.25 25.31 1.28
N VAL A 136 1.72 24.69 2.36
CA VAL A 136 0.84 23.96 3.30
C VAL A 136 -0.25 24.84 3.90
N LYS A 137 0.06 26.10 4.22
CA LYS A 137 -0.90 27.07 4.79
C LYS A 137 -2.04 27.43 3.85
N LYS A 138 -1.86 27.27 2.53
CA LYS A 138 -2.92 27.53 1.53
C LYS A 138 -4.06 26.51 1.59
N PHE A 139 -3.83 25.37 2.20
CA PHE A 139 -4.80 24.27 2.30
C PHE A 139 -5.06 23.90 3.76
N SER A 140 -6.29 24.05 4.22
CA SER A 140 -6.68 23.77 5.61
C SER A 140 -6.82 22.28 5.92
N VAL A 141 -7.05 21.44 4.91
CA VAL A 141 -7.32 20.00 5.03
C VAL A 141 -6.51 19.21 4.02
N GLY A 142 -6.44 17.89 4.23
CA GLY A 142 -5.74 16.96 3.35
C GLY A 142 -4.46 16.40 3.95
N SER A 143 -3.87 15.46 3.22
CA SER A 143 -2.62 14.77 3.57
C SER A 143 -1.68 14.80 2.37
N PHE A 144 -0.40 14.54 2.58
CA PHE A 144 0.63 14.73 1.58
C PHE A 144 1.04 13.40 0.95
N SER A 145 1.34 13.43 -0.35
CA SER A 145 1.83 12.30 -1.13
C SER A 145 3.21 12.61 -1.74
N GLY A 146 3.82 11.64 -2.40
CA GLY A 146 5.10 11.82 -3.09
C GLY A 146 6.30 11.79 -2.17
N LYS A 147 7.31 12.63 -2.44
CA LYS A 147 8.60 12.63 -1.73
C LYS A 147 8.49 12.75 -0.21
N PRO A 148 7.59 13.53 0.38
CA PRO A 148 7.44 13.59 1.83
C PRO A 148 7.10 12.25 2.50
N CYS A 149 6.53 11.30 1.74
CA CYS A 149 6.23 9.96 2.26
C CYS A 149 7.44 9.01 2.25
N GLU A 150 8.49 9.33 1.51
CA GLU A 150 9.61 8.41 1.25
C GLU A 150 10.31 7.94 2.52
N PRO A 151 10.79 8.82 3.42
CA PRO A 151 11.58 8.41 4.59
C PRO A 151 10.79 7.42 5.45
N ARG A 152 9.56 7.78 5.81
CA ARG A 152 8.73 6.95 6.68
C ARG A 152 8.33 5.63 6.02
N SER A 153 8.01 5.65 4.73
CA SER A 153 7.75 4.43 3.97
C SER A 153 8.96 3.50 3.98
N ASN A 154 10.16 4.02 3.78
CA ASN A 154 11.39 3.24 3.77
C ASN A 154 11.69 2.60 5.14
N GLU A 155 11.52 3.35 6.23
CA GLU A 155 11.64 2.82 7.60
C GLU A 155 10.69 1.65 7.85
N LEU A 156 9.42 1.80 7.47
CA LEU A 156 8.38 0.79 7.67
C LEU A 156 8.59 -0.43 6.78
N ILE A 157 9.10 -0.27 5.55
CA ILE A 157 9.51 -1.38 4.68
C ILE A 157 10.61 -2.18 5.37
N LYS A 158 11.66 -1.50 5.84
CA LYS A 158 12.78 -2.14 6.56
C LYS A 158 12.30 -2.89 7.80
N LEU A 159 11.46 -2.25 8.62
CA LEU A 159 10.87 -2.85 9.82
C LEU A 159 10.04 -4.10 9.50
N THR A 160 9.22 -4.03 8.45
CA THR A 160 8.37 -5.15 8.03
C THR A 160 9.20 -6.31 7.51
N TYR A 161 10.20 -6.04 6.67
CA TYR A 161 11.08 -7.07 6.12
C TYR A 161 11.84 -7.80 7.23
N LYS A 162 12.42 -7.06 8.17
CA LYS A 162 13.13 -7.66 9.33
C LYS A 162 12.23 -8.61 10.12
N LYS A 163 10.94 -8.30 10.23
CA LYS A 163 10.03 -9.09 11.07
C LYS A 163 9.26 -10.18 10.29
N TYR A 164 8.93 -9.93 9.04
CA TYR A 164 8.01 -10.77 8.26
C TYR A 164 8.41 -10.96 6.79
N GLY A 165 9.63 -10.59 6.39
CA GLY A 165 10.08 -10.66 5.00
C GLY A 165 10.07 -12.06 4.38
N ASN A 166 10.14 -13.11 5.21
CA ASN A 166 9.99 -14.50 4.77
C ASN A 166 8.53 -14.99 4.66
N LYS A 167 7.54 -14.16 5.03
CA LYS A 167 6.12 -14.53 5.08
C LYS A 167 5.23 -13.65 4.26
N LEU A 168 5.57 -12.37 4.12
CA LEU A 168 4.77 -11.36 3.47
C LEU A 168 5.51 -10.76 2.28
N ILE A 169 4.82 -10.67 1.16
CA ILE A 169 5.28 -9.86 0.03
C ILE A 169 5.11 -8.40 0.41
N ILE A 170 6.16 -7.60 0.26
CA ILE A 170 6.13 -6.17 0.57
C ILE A 170 6.14 -5.38 -0.73
N ILE A 171 5.15 -4.50 -0.91
CA ILE A 171 5.08 -3.56 -2.02
C ILE A 171 5.40 -2.18 -1.45
N GLY A 172 6.50 -1.57 -1.88
CA GLY A 172 6.94 -0.27 -1.41
C GLY A 172 6.23 0.87 -2.17
N CYS A 173 5.58 1.79 -1.45
CA CYS A 173 4.88 2.93 -2.02
C CYS A 173 5.25 4.23 -1.29
N GLY A 174 5.31 5.35 -2.02
CA GLY A 174 5.61 6.67 -1.49
C GLY A 174 7.01 7.16 -1.88
N GLY A 175 7.08 8.29 -2.60
CA GLY A 175 8.31 8.96 -2.99
C GLY A 175 9.08 8.29 -4.12
N VAL A 176 8.46 7.50 -4.97
CA VAL A 176 9.10 6.88 -6.13
C VAL A 176 8.95 7.79 -7.35
N PHE A 177 10.08 8.32 -7.85
CA PHE A 177 10.17 9.23 -8.99
C PHE A 177 11.23 8.82 -10.03
N ASN A 178 12.04 7.81 -9.73
CA ASN A 178 13.09 7.26 -10.59
C ASN A 178 13.46 5.84 -10.15
N GLY A 179 14.35 5.18 -10.87
CA GLY A 179 14.84 3.85 -10.55
C GLY A 179 15.59 3.76 -9.23
N GLN A 180 16.34 4.80 -8.85
CA GLN A 180 17.06 4.85 -7.57
C GLN A 180 16.08 4.77 -6.38
N ASP A 181 14.98 5.53 -6.44
CA ASP A 181 13.94 5.50 -5.40
C ASP A 181 13.31 4.11 -5.26
N ALA A 182 13.02 3.48 -6.41
CA ALA A 182 12.47 2.12 -6.47
C ALA A 182 13.48 1.10 -5.95
N TYR A 183 14.72 1.18 -6.40
CA TYR A 183 15.82 0.28 -6.01
C TYR A 183 16.11 0.34 -4.51
N LYS A 184 16.11 1.54 -3.94
CA LYS A 184 16.24 1.74 -2.49
C LYS A 184 15.17 0.98 -1.72
N LYS A 185 13.90 1.02 -2.17
CA LYS A 185 12.81 0.26 -1.54
C LYS A 185 13.02 -1.25 -1.67
N ILE A 186 13.48 -1.72 -2.84
CA ILE A 186 13.81 -3.14 -3.07
C ILE A 186 14.92 -3.58 -2.11
N LYS A 187 16.02 -2.84 -2.04
CA LYS A 187 17.15 -3.16 -1.13
C LYS A 187 16.75 -3.11 0.35
N LEU A 188 15.71 -2.35 0.71
CA LEU A 188 15.13 -2.35 2.06
C LEU A 188 14.13 -3.50 2.32
N GLY A 189 13.78 -4.28 1.31
CA GLY A 189 12.96 -5.48 1.47
C GLY A 189 11.63 -5.48 0.71
N ALA A 190 11.34 -4.46 -0.10
CA ALA A 190 10.19 -4.51 -0.99
C ALA A 190 10.46 -5.46 -2.16
N SER A 191 9.45 -6.23 -2.54
CA SER A 191 9.49 -7.10 -3.75
C SER A 191 9.06 -6.34 -5.01
N LEU A 192 8.26 -5.30 -4.84
CA LEU A 192 7.72 -4.44 -5.90
C LEU A 192 7.66 -3.00 -5.42
N ALA A 193 7.71 -2.05 -6.35
CA ALA A 193 7.43 -0.64 -6.08
C ALA A 193 6.08 -0.22 -6.67
N GLN A 194 5.35 0.63 -5.96
CA GLN A 194 4.10 1.25 -6.40
C GLN A 194 4.24 2.77 -6.36
N LEU A 195 3.72 3.45 -7.37
CA LEU A 195 3.77 4.90 -7.46
C LEU A 195 2.46 5.46 -8.05
N ILE A 196 2.19 6.72 -7.73
CA ILE A 196 1.16 7.51 -8.38
C ILE A 196 1.63 8.96 -8.59
N THR A 197 2.14 9.62 -7.56
CA THR A 197 2.54 11.04 -7.62
C THR A 197 3.63 11.27 -8.67
N GLY A 198 4.63 10.40 -8.74
CA GLY A 198 5.67 10.49 -9.78
C GLY A 198 5.07 10.45 -11.19
N MET A 199 4.13 9.57 -11.45
CA MET A 199 3.44 9.46 -12.73
C MET A 199 2.57 10.70 -13.06
N ILE A 200 1.94 11.32 -12.05
CA ILE A 200 1.19 12.55 -12.25
C ILE A 200 2.09 13.69 -12.74
N TYR A 201 3.28 13.83 -12.16
CA TYR A 201 4.21 14.91 -12.50
C TYR A 201 5.06 14.62 -13.74
N GLN A 202 5.45 13.37 -13.99
CA GLN A 202 6.38 13.00 -15.05
C GLN A 202 5.72 12.22 -16.20
N GLY A 203 4.45 11.85 -16.08
CA GLY A 203 3.72 11.11 -17.11
C GLY A 203 3.85 9.58 -16.99
N PRO A 204 3.06 8.82 -17.79
CA PRO A 204 2.99 7.36 -17.69
C PRO A 204 4.28 6.65 -18.14
N GLN A 205 5.12 7.29 -18.97
CA GLN A 205 6.42 6.76 -19.40
C GLN A 205 7.40 6.54 -18.24
N LEU A 206 7.16 7.18 -17.09
CA LEU A 206 7.99 7.02 -15.89
C LEU A 206 8.11 5.55 -15.46
N ILE A 207 7.07 4.74 -15.66
CA ILE A 207 7.09 3.32 -15.28
C ILE A 207 8.15 2.56 -16.11
N SER A 208 8.20 2.79 -17.42
CA SER A 208 9.20 2.17 -18.30
C SER A 208 10.60 2.67 -17.98
N GLN A 209 10.75 3.97 -17.74
CA GLN A 209 12.03 4.56 -17.35
C GLN A 209 12.56 3.96 -16.04
N ILE A 210 11.73 3.85 -15.00
CA ILE A 210 12.11 3.21 -13.73
C ILE A 210 12.57 1.77 -13.95
N ASN A 211 11.89 1.01 -14.81
CA ASN A 211 12.29 -0.38 -15.08
C ASN A 211 13.65 -0.46 -15.78
N MET A 212 13.94 0.42 -16.74
CA MET A 212 15.26 0.49 -17.39
C MET A 212 16.36 0.87 -16.39
N GLU A 213 16.14 1.91 -15.60
CA GLU A 213 17.07 2.34 -14.55
C GLU A 213 17.30 1.25 -13.49
N LEU A 214 16.26 0.46 -13.14
CA LEU A 214 16.39 -0.69 -12.24
C LEU A 214 17.28 -1.79 -12.83
N GLU A 215 17.19 -2.07 -14.12
CA GLU A 215 18.03 -3.04 -14.82
C GLU A 215 19.51 -2.62 -14.72
N GLU A 216 19.83 -1.37 -15.06
CA GLU A 216 21.18 -0.81 -14.96
C GLU A 216 21.74 -0.87 -13.53
N LEU A 217 20.90 -0.58 -12.51
CA LEU A 217 21.30 -0.63 -11.11
C LEU A 217 21.56 -2.05 -10.60
N LEU A 218 20.78 -3.02 -11.08
CA LEU A 218 20.98 -4.43 -10.76
C LEU A 218 22.28 -4.95 -11.36
N GLU A 219 22.55 -4.64 -12.64
CA GLU A 219 23.79 -5.00 -13.32
C GLU A 219 25.01 -4.40 -12.63
N LYS A 220 24.95 -3.11 -12.27
CA LYS A 220 26.01 -2.40 -11.55
C LYS A 220 26.34 -3.06 -10.20
N ASP A 221 25.32 -3.52 -9.47
CA ASP A 221 25.49 -4.20 -8.19
C ASP A 221 25.74 -5.72 -8.35
N GLY A 222 25.80 -6.25 -9.59
CA GLY A 222 26.11 -7.66 -9.89
C GLY A 222 24.96 -8.63 -9.66
N TYR A 223 23.73 -8.15 -9.58
CA TYR A 223 22.53 -8.98 -9.43
C TYR A 223 21.95 -9.40 -10.80
N LYS A 224 21.68 -10.69 -10.97
CA LYS A 224 21.02 -11.22 -12.17
C LYS A 224 19.51 -11.12 -12.14
N ASN A 225 18.93 -10.95 -10.98
CA ASN A 225 17.49 -10.89 -10.77
C ASN A 225 17.15 -9.92 -9.65
N ILE A 226 16.04 -9.18 -9.80
CA ILE A 226 15.59 -8.23 -8.77
C ILE A 226 15.36 -8.89 -7.41
N ARG A 227 14.98 -10.18 -7.38
CA ARG A 227 14.79 -10.94 -6.14
C ARG A 227 16.07 -11.06 -5.32
N ASP A 228 17.22 -11.08 -6.00
CA ASP A 228 18.52 -11.19 -5.34
C ASP A 228 18.90 -9.90 -4.59
N ALA A 229 18.35 -8.77 -5.01
CA ALA A 229 18.56 -7.47 -4.38
C ALA A 229 17.60 -7.20 -3.20
N VAL A 230 16.50 -7.98 -3.08
CA VAL A 230 15.49 -7.77 -2.04
C VAL A 230 16.09 -7.92 -0.65
N GLY A 231 16.02 -6.86 0.15
CA GLY A 231 16.44 -6.86 1.56
C GLY A 231 17.96 -6.78 1.79
N LYS A 232 18.78 -6.57 0.77
CA LYS A 232 20.25 -6.52 0.92
C LYS A 232 20.77 -5.38 1.81
N ASN A 233 20.01 -4.32 2.02
CA ASN A 233 20.34 -3.25 2.98
C ASN A 233 19.71 -3.47 4.36
N ASN A 234 19.18 -4.66 4.64
CA ASN A 234 18.61 -5.05 5.92
C ASN A 234 19.52 -6.01 6.74
N ILE A 235 20.68 -6.31 6.18
CA ILE A 235 21.70 -7.15 6.83
C ILE A 235 22.50 -6.29 7.80
#